data_ccb0dcf762f2485ca79b2a1dedaa20e2
#
_entry.id   ccb0dcf762f2485ca79b2a1dedaa20e2
#
_cell.length_a   1.000
_cell.length_b   1.000
_cell.length_c   1.000
_cell.angle_alpha   90.00
_cell.angle_beta   90.00
_cell.angle_gamma   90.00
#
_symmetry.space_group_name_H-M   'P 1'
#
loop_
_entity.id
_entity.type
_entity.pdbx_description
1 polymer ?
#
loop_
_entity_poly.entity_id
_entity_poly.type
_entity_poly.pdbx_seq_one_letter_code
_entity_poly.pdbx_strand_id
1 'polypeptide(L)'
;MPIFLSLYISNMSRSIWGPATWYLLHCMVLKIDDNIQRPVLEDLKNMIYIVISNLPCPMCSNHAVSYFGAHQYTRISTLEQLRFFIYSFHEDVNKRLKKTSALSYAEHVLYYQPFNLSMVIKNVIQIYENMNNTNVTMMMYSFHRRRMVSDLDQYFRKHASLYRA
;
A
#
# COMPACT_ATOMS: atom_id res chain seq x y z
N MET A 1 -21.57 -22.05 8.93
CA MET A 1 -22.07 -20.94 8.13
C MET A 1 -21.36 -19.59 8.33
N PRO A 2 -20.72 -19.25 9.45
CA PRO A 2 -20.06 -17.93 9.56
C PRO A 2 -18.78 -17.76 8.71
N ILE A 3 -18.08 -18.84 8.41
CA ILE A 3 -16.77 -18.78 7.70
C ILE A 3 -16.92 -18.41 6.21
N PHE A 4 -17.96 -18.89 5.55
CA PHE A 4 -18.21 -18.60 4.14
C PHE A 4 -18.64 -17.15 3.90
N LEU A 5 -19.43 -16.57 4.80
CA LEU A 5 -19.90 -15.18 4.70
C LEU A 5 -18.74 -14.20 4.93
N SER A 6 -17.83 -14.50 5.87
CA SER A 6 -16.63 -13.72 6.14
C SER A 6 -15.66 -13.69 4.95
N LEU A 7 -15.48 -14.85 4.29
CA LEU A 7 -14.66 -14.94 3.08
C LEU A 7 -15.27 -14.19 1.88
N TYR A 8 -16.59 -14.21 1.75
CA TYR A 8 -17.30 -13.49 0.68
C TYR A 8 -17.21 -11.97 0.85
N ILE A 9 -17.43 -11.46 2.07
CA ILE A 9 -17.32 -10.04 2.39
C ILE A 9 -15.87 -9.56 2.23
N SER A 10 -14.87 -10.34 2.66
CA SER A 10 -13.47 -9.98 2.47
C SER A 10 -13.04 -9.99 1.00
N ASN A 11 -13.61 -10.86 0.17
CA ASN A 11 -13.32 -10.91 -1.26
C ASN A 11 -13.95 -9.73 -2.03
N MET A 12 -15.17 -9.34 -1.72
CA MET A 12 -15.80 -8.16 -2.33
C MET A 12 -15.08 -6.87 -1.95
N SER A 13 -14.71 -6.71 -0.68
CA SER A 13 -13.98 -5.51 -0.25
C SER A 13 -12.56 -5.45 -0.82
N ARG A 14 -11.89 -6.58 -1.02
CA ARG A 14 -10.53 -6.65 -1.59
C ARG A 14 -10.47 -6.19 -3.04
N SER A 15 -11.50 -6.42 -3.84
CA SER A 15 -11.58 -5.91 -5.23
C SER A 15 -11.65 -4.38 -5.30
N ILE A 16 -11.98 -3.72 -4.19
CA ILE A 16 -12.08 -2.26 -4.09
C ILE A 16 -10.80 -1.68 -3.46
N TRP A 17 -10.46 -2.10 -2.24
CA TRP A 17 -9.32 -1.53 -1.53
C TRP A 17 -7.96 -2.02 -2.05
N GLY A 18 -7.89 -3.22 -2.58
CA GLY A 18 -6.64 -3.82 -3.06
C GLY A 18 -6.01 -3.01 -4.19
N PRO A 19 -6.70 -2.79 -5.33
CA PRO A 19 -6.20 -1.94 -6.40
C PRO A 19 -5.86 -0.53 -5.93
N ALA A 20 -6.71 0.11 -5.12
CA ALA A 20 -6.46 1.45 -4.59
C ALA A 20 -5.17 1.52 -3.77
N THR A 21 -4.90 0.51 -2.95
CA THR A 21 -3.66 0.41 -2.16
C THR A 21 -2.44 0.23 -3.06
N TRP A 22 -2.53 -0.59 -4.10
CA TRP A 22 -1.43 -0.74 -5.06
C TRP A 22 -1.14 0.55 -5.82
N TYR A 23 -2.16 1.29 -6.28
CA TYR A 23 -1.96 2.62 -6.87
C TYR A 23 -1.22 3.55 -5.89
N LEU A 24 -1.61 3.56 -4.62
CA LEU A 24 -0.92 4.36 -3.61
C LEU A 24 0.55 3.97 -3.46
N LEU A 25 0.84 2.69 -3.21
CA LEU A 25 2.20 2.22 -2.96
C LEU A 25 3.13 2.47 -4.14
N HIS A 26 2.67 2.21 -5.38
CA HIS A 26 3.48 2.47 -6.56
C HIS A 26 3.67 3.96 -6.83
N CYS A 27 2.62 4.78 -6.70
CA CYS A 27 2.76 6.23 -6.88
C CYS A 27 3.66 6.86 -5.81
N MET A 28 3.64 6.37 -4.58
CA MET A 28 4.53 6.86 -3.52
C MET A 28 6.01 6.72 -3.88
N VAL A 29 6.40 5.61 -4.49
CA VAL A 29 7.81 5.37 -4.83
C VAL A 29 8.20 5.88 -6.23
N LEU A 30 7.26 5.98 -7.16
CA LEU A 30 7.54 6.37 -8.55
C LEU A 30 7.42 7.88 -8.80
N LYS A 31 6.64 8.60 -7.98
CA LYS A 31 6.38 10.03 -8.18
C LYS A 31 7.18 10.95 -7.26
N ILE A 32 7.90 10.39 -6.31
CA ILE A 32 8.82 11.17 -5.46
C ILE A 32 10.08 11.56 -6.26
N ASP A 33 10.69 12.69 -5.93
CA ASP A 33 11.95 13.15 -6.54
C ASP A 33 13.03 12.08 -6.45
N ASP A 34 13.77 11.87 -7.54
CA ASP A 34 14.81 10.86 -7.61
C ASP A 34 16.02 11.14 -6.69
N ASN A 35 16.20 12.40 -6.30
CA ASN A 35 17.34 12.87 -5.50
C ASN A 35 17.00 13.05 -4.02
N ILE A 36 16.04 12.30 -3.48
CA ILE A 36 15.69 12.38 -2.05
C ILE A 36 16.88 12.01 -1.16
N GLN A 37 17.00 12.73 -0.05
CA GLN A 37 17.99 12.44 0.97
C GLN A 37 17.56 11.25 1.85
N ARG A 38 18.54 10.62 2.51
CA ARG A 38 18.31 9.43 3.34
C ARG A 38 17.19 9.59 4.37
N PRO A 39 17.06 10.71 5.12
CA PRO A 39 15.95 10.86 6.06
C PRO A 39 14.57 10.80 5.40
N VAL A 40 14.43 11.33 4.18
CA VAL A 40 13.19 11.27 3.40
C VAL A 40 12.90 9.85 2.94
N LEU A 41 13.92 9.12 2.51
CA LEU A 41 13.79 7.70 2.16
C LEU A 41 13.32 6.87 3.35
N GLU A 42 13.86 7.10 4.54
CA GLU A 42 13.43 6.39 5.75
C GLU A 42 11.99 6.76 6.15
N ASP A 43 11.59 8.02 6.03
CA ASP A 43 10.20 8.44 6.23
C ASP A 43 9.25 7.73 5.25
N LEU A 44 9.64 7.65 3.97
CA LEU A 44 8.87 6.96 2.93
C LEU A 44 8.74 5.45 3.23
N LYS A 45 9.85 4.80 3.57
CA LYS A 45 9.86 3.39 3.98
C LYS A 45 8.96 3.14 5.19
N ASN A 46 9.04 4.01 6.19
CA ASN A 46 8.22 3.91 7.37
C ASN A 46 6.72 4.07 7.05
N MET A 47 6.36 5.05 6.21
CA MET A 47 4.97 5.24 5.81
C MET A 47 4.42 4.04 5.02
N ILE A 48 5.20 3.49 4.10
CA ILE A 48 4.84 2.27 3.37
C ILE A 48 4.59 1.11 4.35
N TYR A 49 5.48 0.92 5.33
CA TYR A 49 5.33 -0.12 6.34
C TYR A 49 4.06 0.06 7.18
N ILE A 50 3.72 1.30 7.55
CA ILE A 50 2.46 1.62 8.24
C ILE A 50 1.26 1.21 7.38
N VAL A 51 1.27 1.53 6.09
CA VAL A 51 0.17 1.15 5.17
C VAL A 51 0.00 -0.36 5.10
N ILE A 52 1.07 -1.12 4.84
CA ILE A 52 0.97 -2.57 4.67
C ILE A 52 0.65 -3.32 5.98
N SER A 53 0.96 -2.72 7.12
CA SER A 53 0.63 -3.26 8.44
C SER A 53 -0.85 -3.04 8.81
N ASN A 54 -1.56 -2.16 8.11
CA ASN A 54 -2.93 -1.75 8.40
C ASN A 54 -3.89 -1.97 7.23
N LEU A 55 -3.64 -2.98 6.41
CA LEU A 55 -4.55 -3.36 5.34
C LEU A 55 -5.91 -3.79 5.91
N PRO A 56 -7.02 -3.58 5.18
CA PRO A 56 -8.36 -3.97 5.65
C PRO A 56 -8.54 -5.47 5.91
N CYS A 57 -7.61 -6.28 5.47
CA CYS A 57 -7.58 -7.73 5.64
C CYS A 57 -6.42 -8.09 6.57
N PRO A 58 -6.66 -8.56 7.81
CA PRO A 58 -5.59 -8.93 8.75
C PRO A 58 -4.63 -9.99 8.21
N MET A 59 -5.13 -10.99 7.49
CA MET A 59 -4.30 -12.01 6.84
C MET A 59 -3.39 -11.40 5.77
N CYS A 60 -3.88 -10.39 5.05
CA CYS A 60 -3.11 -9.69 4.04
C CYS A 60 -1.99 -8.85 4.68
N SER A 61 -2.28 -8.16 5.79
CA SER A 61 -1.26 -7.44 6.57
C SER A 61 -0.21 -8.39 7.13
N ASN A 62 -0.59 -9.51 7.71
CA ASN A 62 0.33 -10.51 8.24
C ASN A 62 1.25 -11.05 7.14
N HIS A 63 0.70 -11.34 5.95
CA HIS A 63 1.50 -11.75 4.81
C HIS A 63 2.48 -10.66 4.37
N ALA A 64 2.03 -9.42 4.26
CA ALA A 64 2.87 -8.29 3.88
C ALA A 64 4.02 -8.09 4.87
N VAL A 65 3.74 -8.06 6.17
CA VAL A 65 4.77 -7.93 7.22
C VAL A 65 5.78 -9.08 7.16
N SER A 66 5.32 -10.31 6.96
CA SER A 66 6.19 -11.48 6.81
C SER A 66 7.07 -11.38 5.58
N TYR A 67 6.52 -10.96 4.43
CA TYR A 67 7.28 -10.75 3.20
C TYR A 67 8.37 -9.67 3.40
N PHE A 68 8.02 -8.53 3.99
CA PHE A 68 8.94 -7.43 4.25
C PHE A 68 10.10 -7.85 5.15
N GLY A 69 9.82 -8.63 6.20
CA GLY A 69 10.85 -9.19 7.08
C GLY A 69 11.75 -10.18 6.36
N ALA A 70 11.18 -11.15 5.65
CA ALA A 70 11.93 -12.18 4.93
C ALA A 70 12.82 -11.62 3.83
N HIS A 71 12.43 -10.53 3.17
CA HIS A 71 13.17 -9.89 2.08
C HIS A 71 13.98 -8.66 2.52
N GLN A 72 14.26 -8.54 3.82
CA GLN A 72 15.19 -7.56 4.39
C GLN A 72 14.84 -6.09 4.06
N TYR A 73 13.55 -5.73 4.14
CA TYR A 73 13.05 -4.38 3.86
C TYR A 73 13.82 -3.27 4.57
N THR A 74 14.23 -3.50 5.82
CA THR A 74 14.98 -2.54 6.63
C THR A 74 16.35 -2.19 6.04
N ARG A 75 16.93 -3.08 5.23
CA ARG A 75 18.25 -2.88 4.59
C ARG A 75 18.21 -2.08 3.30
N ILE A 76 17.03 -1.77 2.79
CA ILE A 76 16.86 -0.92 1.60
C ILE A 76 17.47 0.46 1.89
N SER A 77 18.40 0.90 1.06
CA SER A 77 19.16 2.12 1.23
C SER A 77 19.04 3.11 0.06
N THR A 78 18.41 2.71 -1.04
CA THR A 78 18.19 3.56 -2.21
C THR A 78 16.73 3.54 -2.65
N LEU A 79 16.28 4.63 -3.29
CA LEU A 79 14.92 4.73 -3.84
C LEU A 79 14.69 3.66 -4.93
N GLU A 80 15.70 3.36 -5.74
CA GLU A 80 15.56 2.33 -6.79
C GLU A 80 15.38 0.93 -6.20
N GLN A 81 16.10 0.60 -5.14
CA GLN A 81 15.88 -0.65 -4.41
C GLN A 81 14.45 -0.72 -3.85
N LEU A 82 13.94 0.39 -3.32
CA LEU A 82 12.57 0.45 -2.80
C LEU A 82 11.52 0.26 -3.90
N ARG A 83 11.71 0.91 -5.05
CA ARG A 83 10.83 0.75 -6.23
C ARG A 83 10.74 -0.71 -6.68
N PHE A 84 11.90 -1.35 -6.81
CA PHE A 84 11.96 -2.76 -7.21
C PHE A 84 11.40 -3.69 -6.14
N PHE A 85 11.57 -3.37 -4.87
CA PHE A 85 10.99 -4.13 -3.77
C PHE A 85 9.46 -4.12 -3.81
N ILE A 86 8.84 -2.95 -3.99
CA ILE A 86 7.38 -2.82 -4.07
C ILE A 86 6.85 -3.57 -5.32
N TYR A 87 7.53 -3.49 -6.44
CA TYR A 87 7.21 -4.29 -7.61
C TYR A 87 7.25 -5.80 -7.32
N SER A 88 8.33 -6.27 -6.72
CA SER A 88 8.52 -7.70 -6.39
C SER A 88 7.48 -8.21 -5.40
N PHE A 89 7.12 -7.39 -4.41
CA PHE A 89 6.05 -7.70 -3.47
C PHE A 89 4.69 -7.81 -4.17
N HIS A 90 4.38 -6.90 -5.09
CA HIS A 90 3.14 -6.98 -5.88
C HIS A 90 3.08 -8.27 -6.71
N GLU A 91 4.18 -8.65 -7.34
CA GLU A 91 4.27 -9.90 -8.12
C GLU A 91 4.11 -11.15 -7.24
N ASP A 92 4.65 -11.14 -6.02
CA ASP A 92 4.43 -12.23 -5.06
C ASP A 92 2.94 -12.37 -4.69
N VAL A 93 2.27 -11.25 -4.41
CA VAL A 93 0.82 -11.24 -4.14
C VAL A 93 0.02 -11.72 -5.35
N ASN A 94 0.38 -11.29 -6.56
CA ASN A 94 -0.27 -11.75 -7.79
C ASN A 94 -0.16 -13.27 -7.97
N LYS A 95 1.01 -13.84 -7.74
CA LYS A 95 1.22 -15.30 -7.77
C LYS A 95 0.34 -16.03 -6.76
N ARG A 96 0.28 -15.54 -5.53
CA ARG A 96 -0.58 -16.10 -4.48
C ARG A 96 -2.07 -16.06 -4.85
N LEU A 97 -2.51 -15.00 -5.51
CA LEU A 97 -3.88 -14.83 -5.98
C LEU A 97 -4.15 -15.50 -7.32
N LYS A 98 -3.16 -16.23 -7.89
CA LYS A 98 -3.24 -16.88 -9.21
C LYS A 98 -3.65 -15.93 -10.33
N LYS A 99 -3.18 -14.69 -10.28
CA LYS A 99 -3.37 -13.71 -11.35
C LYS A 99 -2.34 -13.96 -12.47
N THR A 100 -2.79 -13.85 -13.72
CA THR A 100 -2.01 -14.25 -14.89
C THR A 100 -1.20 -13.14 -15.56
N SER A 101 -1.39 -11.88 -15.19
CA SER A 101 -0.66 -10.78 -15.82
C SER A 101 0.61 -10.46 -15.04
N ALA A 102 1.74 -10.79 -15.62
CA ALA A 102 3.03 -10.31 -15.15
C ALA A 102 3.49 -9.20 -16.09
N LEU A 103 3.41 -7.94 -15.65
CA LEU A 103 4.12 -6.85 -16.29
C LEU A 103 5.59 -6.96 -15.92
N SER A 104 6.49 -6.71 -16.87
CA SER A 104 7.89 -6.47 -16.54
C SER A 104 8.03 -5.23 -15.66
N TYR A 105 9.16 -5.09 -14.99
CA TYR A 105 9.38 -3.91 -14.15
C TYR A 105 9.26 -2.59 -14.93
N ALA A 106 9.80 -2.55 -16.16
CA ALA A 106 9.70 -1.37 -17.01
C ALA A 106 8.25 -1.04 -17.41
N GLU A 107 7.46 -2.03 -17.78
CA GLU A 107 6.03 -1.87 -18.10
C GLU A 107 5.24 -1.41 -16.86
N HIS A 108 5.58 -1.92 -15.71
CA HIS A 108 4.97 -1.56 -14.45
C HIS A 108 5.21 -0.08 -14.09
N VAL A 109 6.44 0.41 -14.26
CA VAL A 109 6.76 1.83 -14.08
C VAL A 109 5.94 2.71 -15.03
N LEU A 110 5.86 2.34 -16.32
CA LEU A 110 5.08 3.06 -17.31
C LEU A 110 3.57 3.05 -17.02
N TYR A 111 3.07 1.96 -16.46
CA TYR A 111 1.65 1.83 -16.10
C TYR A 111 1.21 2.80 -15.01
N TYR A 112 2.02 2.98 -13.96
CA TYR A 112 1.67 3.84 -12.83
C TYR A 112 2.02 5.32 -13.01
N GLN A 113 2.91 5.64 -13.94
CA GLN A 113 3.41 7.00 -14.14
C GLN A 113 2.33 8.05 -14.50
N PRO A 114 1.27 7.73 -15.31
CA PRO A 114 0.25 8.71 -15.69
C PRO A 114 -0.73 9.08 -14.59
N PHE A 115 -0.82 8.30 -13.49
CA PHE A 115 -1.84 8.52 -12.47
C PHE A 115 -1.59 9.79 -11.67
N ASN A 116 -2.64 10.56 -11.43
CA ASN A 116 -2.58 11.75 -10.58
C ASN A 116 -2.50 11.35 -9.10
N LEU A 117 -1.40 11.68 -8.45
CA LEU A 117 -1.15 11.30 -7.06
C LEU A 117 -2.22 11.82 -6.09
N SER A 118 -2.66 13.07 -6.24
CA SER A 118 -3.70 13.65 -5.37
C SER A 118 -5.01 12.88 -5.45
N MET A 119 -5.39 12.44 -6.65
CA MET A 119 -6.58 11.60 -6.85
C MET A 119 -6.40 10.21 -6.25
N VAL A 120 -5.22 9.62 -6.38
CA VAL A 120 -4.89 8.31 -5.79
C VAL A 120 -5.00 8.36 -4.27
N ILE A 121 -4.40 9.37 -3.64
CA ILE A 121 -4.46 9.57 -2.18
C ILE A 121 -5.91 9.75 -1.72
N LYS A 122 -6.66 10.64 -2.37
CA LYS A 122 -8.05 10.94 -2.04
C LYS A 122 -8.94 9.69 -2.14
N ASN A 123 -8.74 8.89 -3.18
CA ASN A 123 -9.49 7.65 -3.38
C ASN A 123 -9.20 6.62 -2.28
N VAL A 124 -7.93 6.41 -1.92
CA VAL A 124 -7.55 5.50 -0.83
C VAL A 124 -8.16 5.94 0.50
N ILE A 125 -8.02 7.22 0.85
CA ILE A 125 -8.59 7.77 2.09
C ILE A 125 -10.10 7.54 2.12
N GLN A 126 -10.82 7.88 1.05
CA GLN A 126 -12.25 7.70 0.96
C GLN A 126 -12.67 6.23 1.11
N ILE A 127 -11.97 5.30 0.47
CA ILE A 127 -12.25 3.86 0.58
C ILE A 127 -12.03 3.38 2.02
N TYR A 128 -10.90 3.74 2.64
CA TYR A 128 -10.55 3.26 3.97
C TYR A 128 -11.44 3.86 5.07
N GLU A 129 -11.87 5.12 4.93
CA GLU A 129 -12.78 5.77 5.87
C GLU A 129 -14.22 5.22 5.79
N ASN A 130 -14.67 4.84 4.59
CA ASN A 130 -16.03 4.35 4.36
C ASN A 130 -16.20 2.83 4.58
N MET A 131 -15.16 2.14 5.02
CA MET A 131 -15.27 0.72 5.35
C MET A 131 -16.07 0.50 6.62
N ASN A 132 -17.27 -0.07 6.47
CA ASN A 132 -18.14 -0.42 7.59
C ASN A 132 -17.58 -1.61 8.37
N ASN A 133 -17.55 -1.48 9.68
CA ASN A 133 -17.13 -2.52 10.61
C ASN A 133 -18.36 -3.09 11.33
N THR A 134 -18.66 -4.34 11.06
CA THR A 134 -19.87 -5.00 11.53
C THR A 134 -19.69 -5.82 12.81
N ASN A 135 -18.45 -5.95 13.33
CA ASN A 135 -18.18 -6.68 14.57
C ASN A 135 -17.06 -6.01 15.41
N VAL A 136 -16.99 -6.40 16.70
CA VAL A 136 -16.06 -5.80 17.70
C VAL A 136 -14.59 -5.97 17.29
N THR A 137 -14.21 -7.11 16.72
CA THR A 137 -12.83 -7.33 16.25
C THR A 137 -12.47 -6.37 15.13
N MET A 138 -13.40 -6.12 14.21
CA MET A 138 -13.23 -5.17 13.12
C MET A 138 -13.19 -3.70 13.61
N MET A 139 -13.78 -3.40 14.76
CA MET A 139 -13.72 -2.06 15.35
C MET A 139 -12.30 -1.68 15.81
N MET A 140 -11.53 -2.61 16.36
CA MET A 140 -10.12 -2.37 16.70
C MET A 140 -9.29 -2.09 15.43
N TYR A 141 -9.52 -2.84 14.36
CA TYR A 141 -8.86 -2.60 13.09
C TYR A 141 -9.27 -1.25 12.45
N SER A 142 -10.50 -0.78 12.70
CA SER A 142 -10.93 0.54 12.20
C SER A 142 -10.18 1.69 12.88
N PHE A 143 -9.87 1.56 14.16
CA PHE A 143 -9.08 2.56 14.88
C PHE A 143 -7.67 2.66 14.29
N HIS A 144 -7.02 1.54 14.06
CA HIS A 144 -5.70 1.51 13.44
C HIS A 144 -5.71 2.04 12.00
N ARG A 145 -6.77 1.77 11.22
CA ARG A 145 -6.92 2.34 9.88
C ARG A 145 -7.09 3.86 9.89
N ARG A 146 -7.89 4.39 10.81
CA ARG A 146 -8.06 5.85 10.96
C ARG A 146 -6.75 6.53 11.32
N ARG A 147 -5.98 5.92 12.20
CA ARG A 147 -4.65 6.40 12.54
C ARG A 147 -3.73 6.36 11.31
N MET A 148 -3.71 5.28 10.58
CA MET A 148 -2.94 5.16 9.35
C MET A 148 -3.31 6.22 8.31
N VAL A 149 -4.60 6.51 8.11
CA VAL A 149 -5.07 7.58 7.22
C VAL A 149 -4.57 8.95 7.68
N SER A 150 -4.60 9.21 8.99
CA SER A 150 -4.05 10.44 9.57
C SER A 150 -2.53 10.55 9.35
N ASP A 151 -1.79 9.47 9.57
CA ASP A 151 -0.34 9.42 9.34
C ASP A 151 0.00 9.64 7.86
N LEU A 152 -0.81 9.09 6.97
CA LEU A 152 -0.67 9.27 5.52
C LEU A 152 -0.89 10.73 5.09
N ASP A 153 -1.92 11.38 5.61
CA ASP A 153 -2.18 12.80 5.35
C ASP A 153 -1.02 13.68 5.85
N GLN A 154 -0.52 13.43 7.06
CA GLN A 154 0.62 14.14 7.62
C GLN A 154 1.89 13.93 6.80
N TYR A 155 2.15 12.69 6.38
CA TYR A 155 3.29 12.36 5.52
C TYR A 155 3.26 13.16 4.21
N PHE A 156 2.14 13.19 3.50
CA PHE A 156 2.03 13.92 2.25
C PHE A 156 2.07 15.44 2.43
N ARG A 157 1.54 15.99 3.53
CA ARG A 157 1.70 17.42 3.86
C ARG A 157 3.17 17.78 4.07
N LYS A 158 3.90 16.95 4.78
CA LYS A 158 5.33 17.14 5.06
C LYS A 158 6.18 17.10 3.78
N HIS A 159 5.87 16.20 2.87
CA HIS A 159 6.69 15.89 1.71
C HIS A 159 6.09 16.34 0.37
N ALA A 160 5.03 17.13 0.37
CA ALA A 160 4.29 17.52 -0.84
C ALA A 160 5.18 18.10 -1.95
N SER A 161 6.16 18.93 -1.60
CA SER A 161 7.09 19.56 -2.56
C SER A 161 8.03 18.58 -3.28
N LEU A 162 8.17 17.38 -2.77
CA LEU A 162 9.03 16.33 -3.36
C LEU A 162 8.28 15.41 -4.33
N TYR A 163 6.98 15.57 -4.44
CA TYR A 163 6.15 14.74 -5.31
C TYR A 163 5.74 15.46 -6.60
N ARG A 164 5.82 14.74 -7.69
CA ARG A 164 5.22 15.15 -8.98
C ARG A 164 3.70 14.87 -8.96
N ALA A 165 2.97 15.66 -9.66
CA ALA A 165 1.52 15.48 -9.79
C ALA A 165 1.14 14.12 -10.40
#